data_7fa7d300f7069962a2fe251988f49ddd
#
_entry.id   7fa7d300f7069962a2fe251988f49ddd
#
_cell.length_a   1.000
_cell.length_b   1.000
_cell.length_c   1.000
_cell.angle_alpha   90.00
_cell.angle_beta   90.00
_cell.angle_gamma   90.00
#
_symmetry.space_group_name_H-M   'P 1'
#
loop_
_entity.id
_entity.type
_entity.pdbx_description
1 polymer ?
#
loop_
_entity_poly.entity_id
_entity_poly.type
_entity_poly.pdbx_seq_one_letter_code
_entity_poly.pdbx_strand_id
1 'polypeptide(L)'
;RVSKTKPLVILKAGKSEVGMKAASSHTGSLSVNDRVFDAVCKRARIIRVENLEELVDVVKAFAYLPIPRGNRVAIISFTGAGGVMSADSCSRYGLSVTDLSENTLTRLQSNLPSWGRAGNPIDAEPLFERVGAESSIRLSLEAALEDDRVDCVSLVLVSMPVFDFNIARLISGFKLRYPEKPIVVHIIGLKESVDSHTRKLEEIGVPVY
;
A
#
# COMPACT_ATOMS: atom_id res chain seq x y z
N ARG A 1 -1.09 -23.25 15.37
CA ARG A 1 -0.06 -22.80 16.34
C ARG A 1 0.85 -21.74 15.70
N VAL A 2 1.38 -22.00 14.51
CA VAL A 2 2.31 -21.10 13.78
C VAL A 2 1.65 -19.75 13.43
N SER A 3 0.40 -19.74 12.97
CA SER A 3 -0.33 -18.52 12.59
C SER A 3 -0.57 -17.51 13.73
N LYS A 4 -0.27 -17.89 14.97
CA LYS A 4 -0.31 -16.98 16.13
C LYS A 4 0.98 -16.16 16.29
N THR A 5 2.06 -16.61 15.70
CA THR A 5 3.40 -16.03 15.86
C THR A 5 4.01 -15.53 14.56
N LYS A 6 3.53 -16.06 13.42
CA LYS A 6 4.00 -15.66 12.08
C LYS A 6 2.83 -15.53 11.13
N PRO A 7 2.84 -14.56 10.19
CA PRO A 7 1.86 -14.51 9.13
C PRO A 7 1.97 -15.78 8.27
N LEU A 8 0.83 -16.36 7.95
CA LEU A 8 0.72 -17.47 7.00
C LEU A 8 -0.08 -16.99 5.81
N VAL A 9 0.48 -17.15 4.63
CA VAL A 9 -0.17 -16.82 3.36
C VAL A 9 -0.34 -18.10 2.56
N ILE A 10 -1.53 -18.34 2.05
CA ILE A 10 -1.86 -19.55 1.30
C ILE A 10 -2.54 -19.21 -0.01
N LEU A 11 -1.99 -19.77 -1.08
CA LEU A 11 -2.66 -19.87 -2.38
C LEU A 11 -3.19 -21.30 -2.54
N LYS A 12 -4.51 -21.43 -2.68
CA LYS A 12 -5.16 -22.73 -2.93
C LYS A 12 -5.66 -22.82 -4.37
N ALA A 13 -5.15 -23.78 -5.12
CA ALA A 13 -5.70 -24.19 -6.40
C ALA A 13 -6.93 -25.12 -6.22
N GLY A 14 -7.68 -25.38 -7.29
CA GLY A 14 -8.82 -26.29 -7.26
C GLY A 14 -10.02 -25.73 -6.49
N LYS A 15 -10.41 -24.46 -6.77
CA LYS A 15 -11.59 -23.81 -6.19
C LYS A 15 -12.91 -24.18 -6.90
N SER A 16 -12.86 -24.37 -8.22
CA SER A 16 -14.00 -24.81 -9.05
C SER A 16 -14.08 -26.32 -9.14
N GLU A 17 -15.23 -26.87 -9.55
CA GLU A 17 -15.41 -28.31 -9.77
C GLU A 17 -14.41 -28.84 -10.80
N VAL A 18 -14.17 -28.12 -11.89
CA VAL A 18 -13.19 -28.48 -12.91
C VAL A 18 -11.77 -28.46 -12.33
N GLY A 19 -11.42 -27.43 -11.57
CA GLY A 19 -10.13 -27.34 -10.91
C GLY A 19 -9.92 -28.43 -9.85
N MET A 20 -10.96 -28.80 -9.10
CA MET A 20 -10.92 -29.91 -8.14
C MET A 20 -10.67 -31.24 -8.84
N LYS A 21 -11.35 -31.50 -9.97
CA LYS A 21 -11.16 -32.71 -10.77
C LYS A 21 -9.74 -32.79 -11.32
N ALA A 22 -9.21 -31.67 -11.82
CA ALA A 22 -7.82 -31.62 -12.29
C ALA A 22 -6.82 -31.89 -11.15
N ALA A 23 -7.01 -31.25 -9.99
CA ALA A 23 -6.15 -31.43 -8.82
C ALA A 23 -6.14 -32.89 -8.33
N SER A 24 -7.30 -33.57 -8.30
CA SER A 24 -7.40 -34.95 -7.84
C SER A 24 -6.65 -35.93 -8.75
N SER A 25 -6.59 -35.67 -10.06
CA SER A 25 -5.82 -36.46 -11.00
C SER A 25 -4.31 -36.36 -10.86
N HIS A 26 -3.83 -35.20 -10.31
CA HIS A 26 -2.40 -34.96 -10.12
C HIS A 26 -1.87 -35.36 -8.74
N THR A 27 -2.67 -35.19 -7.69
CA THR A 27 -2.20 -35.38 -6.31
C THR A 27 -2.74 -36.63 -5.64
N GLY A 28 -3.70 -37.33 -6.27
CA GLY A 28 -4.35 -38.52 -5.70
C GLY A 28 -5.13 -38.28 -4.40
N SER A 29 -5.21 -37.01 -3.94
CA SER A 29 -5.90 -36.65 -2.70
C SER A 29 -7.28 -36.04 -2.98
N LEU A 30 -8.24 -36.35 -2.09
CA LEU A 30 -9.55 -35.68 -2.10
C LEU A 30 -9.38 -34.19 -1.91
N SER A 31 -9.90 -33.38 -2.85
CA SER A 31 -9.89 -31.94 -2.71
C SER A 31 -10.88 -31.53 -1.63
N VAL A 32 -10.39 -30.74 -0.68
CA VAL A 32 -11.22 -30.16 0.38
C VAL A 32 -12.18 -29.13 -0.22
N ASN A 33 -13.44 -29.18 0.20
CA ASN A 33 -14.45 -28.18 -0.16
C ASN A 33 -13.93 -26.76 0.12
N ASP A 34 -14.04 -25.89 -0.87
CA ASP A 34 -13.44 -24.56 -0.82
C ASP A 34 -14.00 -23.67 0.30
N ARG A 35 -15.31 -23.78 0.60
CA ARG A 35 -15.96 -23.06 1.70
C ARG A 35 -15.45 -23.51 3.07
N VAL A 36 -15.21 -24.82 3.23
CA VAL A 36 -14.64 -25.36 4.47
C VAL A 36 -13.21 -24.88 4.64
N PHE A 37 -12.42 -24.89 3.57
CA PHE A 37 -11.05 -24.41 3.57
C PHE A 37 -10.98 -22.91 3.95
N ASP A 38 -11.85 -22.08 3.36
CA ASP A 38 -11.95 -20.66 3.67
C ASP A 38 -12.31 -20.41 5.15
N ALA A 39 -13.28 -21.15 5.68
CA ALA A 39 -13.67 -21.06 7.09
C ALA A 39 -12.49 -21.41 8.03
N VAL A 40 -11.70 -22.44 7.67
CA VAL A 40 -10.50 -22.81 8.44
C VAL A 40 -9.44 -21.71 8.38
N CYS A 41 -9.19 -21.14 7.20
CA CYS A 41 -8.24 -20.04 7.03
C CYS A 41 -8.64 -18.84 7.89
N LYS A 42 -9.89 -18.41 7.83
CA LYS A 42 -10.44 -17.31 8.65
C LYS A 42 -10.29 -17.58 10.16
N ARG A 43 -10.67 -18.78 10.61
CA ARG A 43 -10.54 -19.17 12.02
C ARG A 43 -9.09 -19.23 12.49
N ALA A 44 -8.20 -19.67 11.62
CA ALA A 44 -6.77 -19.78 11.92
C ALA A 44 -5.99 -18.47 11.67
N ARG A 45 -6.65 -17.39 11.21
CA ARG A 45 -6.01 -16.12 10.81
C ARG A 45 -4.94 -16.32 9.75
N ILE A 46 -5.23 -17.17 8.78
CA ILE A 46 -4.39 -17.43 7.62
C ILE A 46 -4.87 -16.52 6.49
N ILE A 47 -3.94 -15.82 5.86
CA ILE A 47 -4.23 -14.96 4.72
C ILE A 47 -4.36 -15.85 3.49
N ARG A 48 -5.53 -15.84 2.88
CA ARG A 48 -5.79 -16.58 1.65
C ARG A 48 -5.73 -15.60 0.48
N VAL A 49 -4.94 -15.94 -0.53
CA VAL A 49 -4.77 -15.16 -1.76
C VAL A 49 -5.37 -15.89 -2.97
N GLU A 50 -5.72 -15.12 -4.01
CA GLU A 50 -6.47 -15.60 -5.14
C GLU A 50 -5.60 -16.09 -6.31
N ASN A 51 -4.41 -15.53 -6.46
CA ASN A 51 -3.47 -15.79 -7.55
C ASN A 51 -2.01 -15.64 -7.09
N LEU A 52 -1.07 -15.95 -7.99
CA LEU A 52 0.36 -15.87 -7.70
C LEU A 52 0.87 -14.44 -7.52
N GLU A 53 0.31 -13.48 -8.23
CA GLU A 53 0.67 -12.07 -8.13
C GLU A 53 0.35 -11.56 -6.72
N GLU A 54 -0.88 -11.77 -6.26
CA GLU A 54 -1.30 -11.43 -4.91
C GLU A 54 -0.47 -12.16 -3.83
N LEU A 55 -0.08 -13.42 -4.08
CA LEU A 55 0.82 -14.15 -3.18
C LEU A 55 2.16 -13.44 -3.03
N VAL A 56 2.77 -13.04 -4.15
CA VAL A 56 4.06 -12.34 -4.16
C VAL A 56 3.93 -10.98 -3.47
N ASP A 57 2.89 -10.23 -3.76
CA ASP A 57 2.66 -8.90 -3.18
C ASP A 57 2.48 -8.95 -1.67
N VAL A 58 1.66 -9.87 -1.18
CA VAL A 58 1.43 -10.03 0.27
C VAL A 58 2.71 -10.51 0.98
N VAL A 59 3.45 -11.46 0.40
CA VAL A 59 4.72 -11.93 0.97
C VAL A 59 5.75 -10.81 0.97
N LYS A 60 5.83 -10.03 -0.10
CA LYS A 60 6.70 -8.86 -0.22
C LYS A 60 6.38 -7.81 0.85
N ALA A 61 5.08 -7.54 1.08
CA ALA A 61 4.66 -6.63 2.15
C ALA A 61 5.17 -7.09 3.53
N PHE A 62 4.99 -8.35 3.88
CA PHE A 62 5.45 -8.89 5.17
C PHE A 62 6.98 -8.97 5.30
N ALA A 63 7.71 -9.10 4.20
CA ALA A 63 9.16 -9.15 4.20
C ALA A 63 9.80 -7.77 4.44
N TYR A 64 9.18 -6.70 3.97
CA TYR A 64 9.79 -5.38 3.91
C TYR A 64 9.13 -4.32 4.79
N LEU A 65 7.84 -4.48 5.11
CA LEU A 65 7.10 -3.48 5.84
C LEU A 65 6.85 -3.90 7.30
N PRO A 66 6.87 -2.95 8.24
CA PRO A 66 6.39 -3.20 9.59
C PRO A 66 4.88 -3.46 9.56
N ILE A 67 4.39 -4.22 10.53
CA ILE A 67 2.94 -4.40 10.71
C ILE A 67 2.39 -3.10 11.31
N PRO A 68 1.40 -2.46 10.67
CA PRO A 68 0.80 -1.23 11.19
C PRO A 68 0.10 -1.49 12.52
N ARG A 69 0.04 -0.48 13.39
CA ARG A 69 -0.64 -0.57 14.69
C ARG A 69 -2.16 -0.62 14.60
N GLY A 70 -2.72 -0.22 13.48
CA GLY A 70 -4.14 -0.19 13.20
C GLY A 70 -4.44 -0.19 11.71
N ASN A 71 -5.67 0.20 11.36
CA ASN A 71 -6.16 0.19 9.99
C ASN A 71 -6.42 1.58 9.40
N ARG A 72 -5.91 2.64 10.04
CA ARG A 72 -6.12 4.02 9.63
C ARG A 72 -5.07 4.43 8.59
N VAL A 73 -5.53 4.75 7.39
CA VAL A 73 -4.67 5.03 6.22
C VAL A 73 -4.73 6.50 5.86
N ALA A 74 -3.56 7.11 5.64
CA ALA A 74 -3.44 8.32 4.86
C ALA A 74 -3.05 7.96 3.42
N ILE A 75 -3.78 8.48 2.46
CA ILE A 75 -3.50 8.32 1.04
C ILE A 75 -2.85 9.61 0.54
N ILE A 76 -1.70 9.50 -0.10
CA ILE A 76 -1.02 10.61 -0.79
C ILE A 76 -1.02 10.25 -2.27
N SER A 77 -1.59 11.10 -3.12
CA SER A 77 -1.67 10.80 -4.54
C SER A 77 -1.35 12.01 -5.41
N PHE A 78 -0.60 11.78 -6.48
CA PHE A 78 -0.33 12.75 -7.56
C PHE A 78 -1.37 12.69 -8.70
N THR A 79 -2.43 11.93 -8.52
CA THR A 79 -3.56 11.93 -9.44
C THR A 79 -4.87 11.80 -8.66
N GLY A 80 -5.88 12.57 -9.04
CA GLY A 80 -7.21 12.44 -8.44
C GLY A 80 -7.75 11.01 -8.54
N ALA A 81 -7.60 10.36 -9.72
CA ALA A 81 -8.02 8.98 -9.93
C ALA A 81 -7.31 7.98 -9.00
N GLY A 82 -5.98 8.12 -8.82
CA GLY A 82 -5.22 7.28 -7.91
C GLY A 82 -5.69 7.40 -6.46
N GLY A 83 -5.99 8.61 -6.01
CA GLY A 83 -6.56 8.86 -4.69
C GLY A 83 -7.91 8.18 -4.49
N VAL A 84 -8.83 8.35 -5.45
CA VAL A 84 -10.18 7.73 -5.40
C VAL A 84 -10.11 6.21 -5.42
N MET A 85 -9.34 5.62 -6.35
CA MET A 85 -9.18 4.16 -6.45
C MET A 85 -8.55 3.55 -5.19
N SER A 86 -7.60 4.25 -4.58
CA SER A 86 -7.00 3.83 -3.30
C SER A 86 -8.01 3.88 -2.16
N ALA A 87 -8.85 4.91 -2.10
CA ALA A 87 -9.90 5.02 -1.08
C ALA A 87 -10.96 3.91 -1.22
N ASP A 88 -11.39 3.59 -2.44
CA ASP A 88 -12.30 2.48 -2.73
C ASP A 88 -11.67 1.14 -2.31
N SER A 89 -10.39 0.95 -2.59
CA SER A 89 -9.66 -0.26 -2.20
C SER A 89 -9.55 -0.37 -0.68
N CYS A 90 -9.21 0.72 0.02
CA CYS A 90 -9.20 0.76 1.48
C CYS A 90 -10.55 0.32 2.06
N SER A 91 -11.65 0.89 1.56
CA SER A 91 -13.00 0.54 1.99
C SER A 91 -13.32 -0.94 1.76
N ARG A 92 -12.96 -1.47 0.59
CA ARG A 92 -13.19 -2.89 0.23
C ARG A 92 -12.49 -3.86 1.17
N TYR A 93 -11.27 -3.52 1.62
CA TYR A 93 -10.46 -4.37 2.49
C TYR A 93 -10.58 -4.03 3.98
N GLY A 94 -11.53 -3.18 4.37
CA GLY A 94 -11.79 -2.85 5.78
C GLY A 94 -10.74 -1.93 6.40
N LEU A 95 -10.00 -1.20 5.57
CA LEU A 95 -9.14 -0.11 6.00
C LEU A 95 -9.96 1.19 6.11
N SER A 96 -9.54 2.07 7.00
CA SER A 96 -10.18 3.37 7.22
C SER A 96 -9.34 4.49 6.64
N VAL A 97 -9.86 5.17 5.62
CA VAL A 97 -9.29 6.45 5.18
C VAL A 97 -9.65 7.47 6.25
N THR A 98 -8.71 7.75 7.15
CA THR A 98 -8.98 8.52 8.37
C THR A 98 -9.01 10.02 8.12
N ASP A 99 -9.85 10.74 8.85
CA ASP A 99 -9.76 12.19 8.91
C ASP A 99 -8.44 12.60 9.59
N LEU A 100 -7.68 13.47 8.93
CA LEU A 100 -6.44 14.01 9.48
C LEU A 100 -6.74 14.97 10.63
N SER A 101 -5.78 15.17 11.53
CA SER A 101 -5.89 16.12 12.62
C SER A 101 -5.97 17.56 12.10
N GLU A 102 -6.58 18.46 12.87
CA GLU A 102 -6.69 19.88 12.50
C GLU A 102 -5.31 20.52 12.28
N ASN A 103 -4.31 20.14 13.06
CA ASN A 103 -2.95 20.61 12.90
C ASN A 103 -2.36 20.16 11.54
N THR A 104 -2.55 18.91 11.18
CA THR A 104 -2.13 18.37 9.89
C THR A 104 -2.84 19.06 8.73
N LEU A 105 -4.16 19.22 8.82
CA LEU A 105 -4.95 19.94 7.81
C LEU A 105 -4.50 21.38 7.65
N THR A 106 -4.26 22.11 8.74
CA THR A 106 -3.77 23.49 8.71
C THR A 106 -2.41 23.60 8.05
N ARG A 107 -1.50 22.67 8.39
CA ARG A 107 -0.16 22.62 7.79
C ARG A 107 -0.21 22.36 6.30
N LEU A 108 -1.04 21.41 5.85
CA LEU A 108 -1.23 21.14 4.43
C LEU A 108 -1.86 22.36 3.73
N GLN A 109 -2.94 22.90 4.29
CA GLN A 109 -3.67 24.02 3.70
C GLN A 109 -2.81 25.26 3.50
N SER A 110 -1.88 25.56 4.42
CA SER A 110 -0.97 26.71 4.32
C SER A 110 0.00 26.60 3.13
N ASN A 111 0.24 25.39 2.63
CA ASN A 111 1.12 25.11 1.50
C ASN A 111 0.35 24.89 0.18
N LEU A 112 -0.97 24.86 0.21
CA LEU A 112 -1.81 24.71 -0.97
C LEU A 112 -2.10 26.07 -1.64
N PRO A 113 -2.34 26.09 -2.97
CA PRO A 113 -2.92 27.25 -3.63
C PRO A 113 -4.34 27.52 -3.11
N SER A 114 -4.89 28.71 -3.38
CA SER A 114 -6.20 29.15 -2.86
C SER A 114 -7.37 28.23 -3.26
N TRP A 115 -7.26 27.52 -4.38
CA TRP A 115 -8.25 26.59 -4.86
C TRP A 115 -8.07 25.16 -4.31
N GLY A 116 -6.88 24.84 -3.76
CA GLY A 116 -6.59 23.52 -3.19
C GLY A 116 -7.28 23.31 -1.84
N ARG A 117 -7.58 22.06 -1.52
CA ARG A 117 -8.20 21.67 -0.26
C ARG A 117 -7.38 20.59 0.42
N ALA A 118 -7.04 20.81 1.68
CA ALA A 118 -6.42 19.80 2.51
C ALA A 118 -7.45 18.76 2.94
N GLY A 119 -7.06 17.49 2.88
CA GLY A 119 -7.93 16.37 3.24
C GLY A 119 -7.19 15.05 3.16
N ASN A 120 -7.91 13.96 3.33
CA ASN A 120 -7.44 12.62 3.03
C ASN A 120 -8.46 11.97 2.07
N PRO A 121 -8.08 11.61 0.87
CA PRO A 121 -6.73 11.61 0.28
C PRO A 121 -6.07 13.00 0.21
N ILE A 122 -4.74 13.03 0.48
CA ILE A 122 -3.90 14.20 0.28
C ILE A 122 -3.61 14.30 -1.23
N ASP A 123 -4.18 15.31 -1.87
CA ASP A 123 -3.87 15.61 -3.25
C ASP A 123 -2.54 16.36 -3.32
N ALA A 124 -1.52 15.69 -3.84
CA ALA A 124 -0.17 16.23 -3.91
C ALA A 124 0.09 17.05 -5.19
N GLU A 125 -0.81 17.03 -6.17
CA GLU A 125 -0.67 17.80 -7.42
C GLU A 125 -0.71 19.31 -7.17
N PRO A 126 -1.67 19.88 -6.41
CA PRO A 126 -1.65 21.31 -6.08
C PRO A 126 -0.43 21.73 -5.27
N LEU A 127 0.09 20.86 -4.39
CA LEU A 127 1.33 21.12 -3.66
C LEU A 127 2.52 21.15 -4.62
N PHE A 128 2.57 20.21 -5.59
CA PHE A 128 3.63 20.16 -6.59
C PHE A 128 3.73 21.46 -7.40
N GLU A 129 2.62 22.00 -7.86
CA GLU A 129 2.60 23.27 -8.61
C GLU A 129 3.23 24.43 -7.80
N ARG A 130 3.06 24.41 -6.49
CA ARG A 130 3.52 25.49 -5.61
C ARG A 130 4.95 25.34 -5.11
N VAL A 131 5.37 24.13 -4.74
CA VAL A 131 6.64 23.88 -4.04
C VAL A 131 7.56 22.90 -4.76
N GLY A 132 7.16 22.37 -5.91
CA GLY A 132 7.92 21.38 -6.68
C GLY A 132 7.74 19.94 -6.18
N ALA A 133 8.20 18.99 -6.99
CA ALA A 133 7.93 17.56 -6.82
C ALA A 133 8.46 16.99 -5.49
N GLU A 134 9.75 17.16 -5.21
CA GLU A 134 10.35 16.62 -3.99
C GLU A 134 9.73 17.21 -2.72
N SER A 135 9.52 18.54 -2.72
CA SER A 135 8.95 19.22 -1.56
C SER A 135 7.49 18.82 -1.31
N SER A 136 6.69 18.60 -2.37
CA SER A 136 5.29 18.18 -2.22
C SER A 136 5.19 16.78 -1.60
N ILE A 137 6.02 15.83 -2.03
CA ILE A 137 6.08 14.50 -1.43
C ILE A 137 6.58 14.58 0.02
N ARG A 138 7.62 15.36 0.27
CA ARG A 138 8.17 15.56 1.61
C ARG A 138 7.12 16.11 2.58
N LEU A 139 6.46 17.20 2.21
CA LEU A 139 5.42 17.83 3.03
C LEU A 139 4.25 16.86 3.30
N SER A 140 3.79 16.15 2.27
CA SER A 140 2.69 15.20 2.40
C SER A 140 3.05 14.02 3.30
N LEU A 141 4.25 13.44 3.14
CA LEU A 141 4.74 12.35 3.98
C LEU A 141 4.96 12.80 5.43
N GLU A 142 5.58 13.96 5.65
CA GLU A 142 5.75 14.51 7.00
C GLU A 142 4.39 14.72 7.67
N ALA A 143 3.45 15.37 6.99
CA ALA A 143 2.12 15.63 7.52
C ALA A 143 1.39 14.33 7.90
N ALA A 144 1.41 13.32 7.02
CA ALA A 144 0.75 12.05 7.26
C ALA A 144 1.43 11.20 8.34
N LEU A 145 2.77 11.14 8.34
CA LEU A 145 3.51 10.30 9.27
C LEU A 145 3.58 10.88 10.69
N GLU A 146 3.53 12.21 10.83
CA GLU A 146 3.46 12.89 12.13
C GLU A 146 2.06 12.85 12.75
N ASP A 147 1.01 12.58 11.97
CA ASP A 147 -0.36 12.54 12.47
C ASP A 147 -0.63 11.23 13.26
N ASP A 148 -0.99 11.37 14.54
CA ASP A 148 -1.31 10.23 15.42
C ASP A 148 -2.57 9.46 15.02
N ARG A 149 -3.38 10.03 14.13
CA ARG A 149 -4.55 9.36 13.56
C ARG A 149 -4.20 8.42 12.42
N VAL A 150 -2.95 8.41 11.94
CA VAL A 150 -2.48 7.63 10.80
C VAL A 150 -1.63 6.45 11.28
N ASP A 151 -2.00 5.24 10.87
CA ASP A 151 -1.26 4.01 11.16
C ASP A 151 -0.35 3.58 9.99
N CYS A 152 -0.73 3.92 8.75
CA CYS A 152 0.05 3.63 7.56
C CYS A 152 -0.22 4.65 6.44
N VAL A 153 0.69 4.72 5.47
CA VAL A 153 0.60 5.63 4.33
C VAL A 153 0.57 4.83 3.03
N SER A 154 -0.39 5.14 2.16
CA SER A 154 -0.41 4.73 0.76
C SER A 154 0.06 5.90 -0.11
N LEU A 155 1.18 5.75 -0.79
CA LEU A 155 1.77 6.77 -1.66
C LEU A 155 1.63 6.35 -3.12
N VAL A 156 0.82 7.09 -3.87
CA VAL A 156 0.60 6.87 -5.31
C VAL A 156 1.38 7.91 -6.10
N LEU A 157 2.41 7.47 -6.78
CA LEU A 157 3.29 8.28 -7.60
C LEU A 157 2.99 8.09 -9.08
N VAL A 158 3.17 9.16 -9.85
CA VAL A 158 3.21 9.08 -11.31
C VAL A 158 4.66 9.27 -11.75
N SER A 159 5.20 8.29 -12.46
CA SER A 159 6.57 8.39 -13.00
C SER A 159 6.58 9.30 -14.22
N MET A 160 7.09 10.51 -14.03
CA MET A 160 7.27 11.54 -15.06
C MET A 160 8.69 12.11 -15.02
N PRO A 161 9.23 12.66 -16.11
CA PRO A 161 10.57 13.26 -16.15
C PRO A 161 10.78 14.37 -15.11
N VAL A 162 9.72 15.04 -14.70
CA VAL A 162 9.75 16.09 -13.67
C VAL A 162 10.11 15.57 -12.27
N PHE A 163 9.98 14.26 -12.03
CA PHE A 163 10.43 13.60 -10.81
C PHE A 163 11.91 13.19 -10.85
N ASP A 164 12.76 14.05 -11.42
CA ASP A 164 14.20 13.85 -11.46
C ASP A 164 14.84 14.17 -10.09
N PHE A 165 14.43 13.43 -9.06
CA PHE A 165 15.03 13.45 -7.73
C PHE A 165 15.10 12.03 -7.16
N ASN A 166 15.95 11.85 -6.14
CA ASN A 166 16.15 10.53 -5.54
C ASN A 166 15.02 10.20 -4.55
N ILE A 167 13.88 9.69 -5.08
CA ILE A 167 12.73 9.27 -4.27
C ILE A 167 13.12 8.20 -3.22
N ALA A 168 14.03 7.29 -3.55
CA ALA A 168 14.47 6.25 -2.62
C ALA A 168 15.18 6.86 -1.40
N ARG A 169 16.04 7.87 -1.60
CA ARG A 169 16.69 8.59 -0.50
C ARG A 169 15.66 9.31 0.38
N LEU A 170 14.66 9.94 -0.23
CA LEU A 170 13.61 10.63 0.50
C LEU A 170 12.82 9.67 1.39
N ILE A 171 12.32 8.57 0.83
CA ILE A 171 11.52 7.58 1.57
C ILE A 171 12.36 6.85 2.62
N SER A 172 13.64 6.56 2.34
CA SER A 172 14.56 5.96 3.33
C SER A 172 14.67 6.80 4.60
N GLY A 173 14.75 8.14 4.45
CA GLY A 173 14.78 9.06 5.60
C GLY A 173 13.51 8.97 6.45
N PHE A 174 12.35 8.87 5.83
CA PHE A 174 11.08 8.70 6.54
C PHE A 174 10.94 7.34 7.19
N LYS A 175 11.35 6.28 6.50
CA LYS A 175 11.36 4.91 7.06
C LYS A 175 12.21 4.79 8.33
N LEU A 176 13.35 5.49 8.37
CA LEU A 176 14.19 5.53 9.57
C LEU A 176 13.56 6.35 10.71
N ARG A 177 12.89 7.44 10.39
CA ARG A 177 12.25 8.33 11.38
C ARG A 177 10.95 7.77 11.95
N TYR A 178 10.20 7.01 11.13
CA TYR A 178 8.90 6.43 11.48
C TYR A 178 8.88 4.91 11.23
N PRO A 179 9.71 4.14 11.93
CA PRO A 179 9.90 2.71 11.64
C PRO A 179 8.67 1.84 11.87
N GLU A 180 7.66 2.35 12.57
CA GLU A 180 6.43 1.63 12.89
C GLU A 180 5.27 1.94 11.94
N LYS A 181 5.40 2.96 11.10
CA LYS A 181 4.38 3.36 10.13
C LYS A 181 4.80 2.92 8.73
N PRO A 182 4.23 1.86 8.17
CA PRO A 182 4.56 1.42 6.83
C PRO A 182 4.17 2.45 5.77
N ILE A 183 5.05 2.61 4.78
CA ILE A 183 4.79 3.38 3.57
C ILE A 183 4.67 2.38 2.43
N VAL A 184 3.47 2.23 1.88
CA VAL A 184 3.19 1.40 0.69
C VAL A 184 3.25 2.29 -0.52
N VAL A 185 4.07 1.93 -1.51
CA VAL A 185 4.30 2.76 -2.69
C VAL A 185 3.68 2.10 -3.92
N HIS A 186 2.93 2.88 -4.67
CA HIS A 186 2.40 2.52 -5.99
C HIS A 186 2.97 3.48 -7.02
N ILE A 187 3.45 2.97 -8.15
CA ILE A 187 4.01 3.81 -9.22
C ILE A 187 3.27 3.53 -10.52
N ILE A 188 2.71 4.58 -11.09
CA ILE A 188 2.03 4.55 -12.38
C ILE A 188 2.90 5.28 -13.41
N GLY A 189 3.09 4.70 -14.60
CA GLY A 189 3.87 5.35 -15.64
C GLY A 189 4.36 4.41 -16.72
N LEU A 190 5.32 4.88 -17.51
CA LEU A 190 5.97 4.06 -18.53
C LEU A 190 6.81 2.97 -17.86
N LYS A 191 6.70 1.74 -18.38
CA LYS A 191 7.32 0.54 -17.80
C LYS A 191 8.79 0.74 -17.44
N GLU A 192 9.61 1.28 -18.34
CA GLU A 192 11.03 1.47 -18.11
C GLU A 192 11.33 2.41 -16.92
N SER A 193 10.53 3.45 -16.79
CA SER A 193 10.65 4.42 -15.69
C SER A 193 10.16 3.82 -14.38
N VAL A 194 9.03 3.11 -14.40
CA VAL A 194 8.50 2.37 -13.24
C VAL A 194 9.53 1.35 -12.76
N ASP A 195 10.07 0.51 -13.67
CA ASP A 195 11.07 -0.52 -13.34
C ASP A 195 12.33 0.09 -12.69
N SER A 196 12.77 1.27 -13.16
CA SER A 196 13.92 1.97 -12.59
C SER A 196 13.66 2.45 -11.15
N HIS A 197 12.50 3.07 -10.89
CA HIS A 197 12.12 3.53 -9.56
C HIS A 197 11.85 2.37 -8.61
N THR A 198 11.16 1.33 -9.08
CA THR A 198 10.87 0.10 -8.32
C THR A 198 12.16 -0.52 -7.80
N ARG A 199 13.15 -0.72 -8.67
CA ARG A 199 14.43 -1.31 -8.28
C ARG A 199 15.10 -0.51 -7.17
N LYS A 200 15.21 0.82 -7.31
CA LYS A 200 15.83 1.70 -6.31
C LYS A 200 15.10 1.69 -4.96
N LEU A 201 13.78 1.56 -4.97
CA LEU A 201 12.97 1.49 -3.75
C LEU A 201 13.07 0.13 -3.09
N GLU A 202 13.03 -0.94 -3.85
CA GLU A 202 13.16 -2.30 -3.32
C GLU A 202 14.56 -2.59 -2.76
N GLU A 203 15.62 -2.02 -3.32
CA GLU A 203 16.99 -2.08 -2.76
C GLU A 203 17.08 -1.51 -1.34
N ILE A 204 16.23 -0.54 -0.99
CA ILE A 204 16.16 0.01 0.38
C ILE A 204 15.04 -0.63 1.22
N GLY A 205 14.45 -1.74 0.75
CA GLY A 205 13.39 -2.46 1.42
C GLY A 205 12.06 -1.71 1.48
N VAL A 206 11.72 -0.99 0.42
CA VAL A 206 10.41 -0.37 0.20
C VAL A 206 9.76 -1.05 -0.99
N PRO A 207 8.75 -1.90 -0.76
CA PRO A 207 8.07 -2.61 -1.83
C PRO A 207 7.22 -1.66 -2.67
N VAL A 208 7.21 -1.89 -3.98
CA VAL A 208 6.40 -1.16 -4.96
C VAL A 208 5.36 -2.10 -5.57
N TYR A 209 4.15 -1.60 -5.80
CA TYR A 209 2.99 -2.35 -6.30
C TYR A 209 2.37 -1.67 -7.51
#